data_2d18e33f1c2a6b4ed82e4e2dbd3048a3
#
_entry.id   2d18e33f1c2a6b4ed82e4e2dbd3048a3
#
_cell.length_a   1.000
_cell.length_b   1.000
_cell.length_c   1.000
_cell.angle_alpha   90.00
_cell.angle_beta   90.00
_cell.angle_gamma   90.00
#
_symmetry.space_group_name_H-M   'P 1'
#
loop_
_entity.id
_entity.type
_entity.pdbx_description
1 polymer ?
#
loop_
_entity_poly.entity_id
_entity_poly.type
_entity_poly.pdbx_seq_one_letter_code
_entity_poly.pdbx_strand_id
1 'polypeptide(L)'
;NKVQLSQAMEAAQRVIPEVFLELEKLTGRSYPVLDAYRIDDADVAVVLLNSAAETAKETADDLRAHGKRVGVLSPNVLRPFPAEEFRRALRPVKAVTIGDRADSYGAGGGNLSLEVRAAIQIDPQNDSKALSRIYGLGGKDFYAADAEQFFGQAIAAAQSGRVAEPFAYHGATPGRSDSRPRPGLPRITAAEVSRGMAHVHRDAASGRLKVDLEPLWKMTAVPNRIAPGHGACPGCGAFPTLHQIYNVLEGDVVVLFQTGCAMVVTTGYPSTAHRINYIHNLFQNGAA
;
A
#
# COMPACT_ATOMS: atom_id res chain seq x y z
N ASN A 1 -10.57 -10.70 32.14
CA ASN A 1 -10.87 -9.84 31.00
C ASN A 1 -9.75 -9.84 29.94
N LYS A 2 -8.47 -9.49 30.26
CA LYS A 2 -7.38 -9.53 29.26
C LYS A 2 -6.96 -10.96 28.90
N VAL A 3 -6.95 -11.88 29.83
CA VAL A 3 -6.73 -13.31 29.57
C VAL A 3 -7.81 -13.90 28.66
N GLN A 4 -9.06 -13.56 28.88
CA GLN A 4 -10.17 -13.99 28.02
C GLN A 4 -10.03 -13.46 26.58
N LEU A 5 -9.55 -12.22 26.40
CA LEU A 5 -9.26 -11.67 25.07
C LEU A 5 -8.12 -12.46 24.38
N SER A 6 -7.05 -12.77 25.12
CA SER A 6 -5.95 -13.61 24.60
C SER A 6 -6.46 -14.99 24.15
N GLN A 7 -7.25 -15.64 24.99
CA GLN A 7 -7.86 -16.94 24.66
C GLN A 7 -8.80 -16.86 23.43
N ALA A 8 -9.53 -15.77 23.29
CA ALA A 8 -10.37 -15.56 22.10
C ALA A 8 -9.51 -15.40 20.83
N MET A 9 -8.38 -14.69 20.89
CA MET A 9 -7.46 -14.58 19.77
C MET A 9 -6.80 -15.93 19.41
N GLU A 10 -6.44 -16.74 20.40
CA GLU A 10 -5.94 -18.11 20.17
C GLU A 10 -7.02 -19.00 19.53
N ALA A 11 -8.28 -18.88 19.96
CA ALA A 11 -9.39 -19.57 19.31
C ALA A 11 -9.57 -19.12 17.85
N ALA A 12 -9.46 -17.83 17.58
CA ALA A 12 -9.56 -17.29 16.23
C ALA A 12 -8.50 -17.86 15.27
N GLN A 13 -7.28 -18.16 15.73
CA GLN A 13 -6.25 -18.82 14.91
C GLN A 13 -6.72 -20.17 14.35
N ARG A 14 -7.55 -20.92 15.09
CA ARG A 14 -8.10 -22.20 14.63
C ARG A 14 -9.30 -22.02 13.71
N VAL A 15 -10.17 -21.07 14.03
CA VAL A 15 -11.43 -20.86 13.30
C VAL A 15 -11.23 -20.20 11.94
N ILE A 16 -10.30 -19.24 11.83
CA ILE A 16 -10.08 -18.49 10.58
C ILE A 16 -9.76 -19.41 9.39
N PRO A 17 -8.83 -20.39 9.48
CA PRO A 17 -8.58 -21.31 8.38
C PRO A 17 -9.80 -22.14 7.97
N GLU A 18 -10.64 -22.56 8.93
CA GLU A 18 -11.88 -23.30 8.66
C GLU A 18 -12.86 -22.43 7.84
N VAL A 19 -13.04 -21.16 8.25
CA VAL A 19 -13.90 -20.19 7.53
C VAL A 19 -13.34 -19.92 6.12
N PHE A 20 -12.03 -19.83 5.96
CA PHE A 20 -11.41 -19.65 4.65
C PHE A 20 -11.64 -20.85 3.72
N LEU A 21 -11.61 -22.08 4.25
CA LEU A 21 -11.96 -23.28 3.50
C LEU A 21 -13.45 -23.29 3.07
N GLU A 22 -14.34 -22.80 3.90
CA GLU A 22 -15.75 -22.64 3.53
C GLU A 22 -15.91 -21.58 2.43
N LEU A 23 -15.22 -20.45 2.55
CA LEU A 23 -15.22 -19.39 1.56
C LEU A 23 -14.67 -19.89 0.21
N GLU A 24 -13.61 -20.70 0.24
CA GLU A 24 -13.05 -21.32 -0.97
C GLU A 24 -14.06 -22.21 -1.67
N LYS A 25 -14.83 -23.02 -0.94
CA LYS A 25 -15.90 -23.84 -1.52
C LYS A 25 -16.99 -23.01 -2.19
N LEU A 26 -17.28 -21.85 -1.64
CA LEU A 26 -18.31 -20.94 -2.18
C LEU A 26 -17.83 -20.14 -3.39
N THR A 27 -16.56 -19.73 -3.40
CA THR A 27 -16.02 -18.79 -4.39
C THR A 27 -15.15 -19.45 -5.46
N GLY A 28 -14.67 -20.67 -5.20
CA GLY A 28 -13.65 -21.34 -6.00
C GLY A 28 -12.25 -20.70 -5.90
N ARG A 29 -12.02 -19.80 -4.93
CA ARG A 29 -10.76 -19.09 -4.71
C ARG A 29 -10.17 -19.48 -3.37
N SER A 30 -8.89 -19.83 -3.36
CA SER A 30 -8.16 -20.11 -2.11
C SER A 30 -7.75 -18.80 -1.40
N TYR A 31 -7.94 -18.80 -0.09
CA TYR A 31 -7.57 -17.69 0.80
C TYR A 31 -6.69 -18.23 1.93
N PRO A 32 -5.39 -18.43 1.70
CA PRO A 32 -4.50 -18.86 2.76
C PRO A 32 -4.32 -17.77 3.82
N VAL A 33 -4.04 -18.15 5.06
CA VAL A 33 -3.72 -17.20 6.14
C VAL A 33 -2.50 -16.35 5.78
N LEU A 34 -1.49 -16.98 5.17
CA LEU A 34 -0.32 -16.37 4.59
C LEU A 34 -0.20 -16.81 3.13
N ASP A 35 -0.33 -15.89 2.20
CA ASP A 35 -0.08 -16.15 0.78
C ASP A 35 1.43 -16.22 0.54
N ALA A 36 1.90 -17.38 0.10
CA ALA A 36 3.30 -17.72 -0.10
C ALA A 36 3.58 -17.98 -1.58
N TYR A 37 3.85 -16.91 -2.31
CA TYR A 37 4.08 -16.98 -3.75
C TYR A 37 5.54 -17.28 -4.08
N ARG A 38 5.81 -18.41 -4.77
CA ARG A 38 7.16 -18.82 -5.21
C ARG A 38 8.19 -18.92 -4.07
N ILE A 39 7.77 -19.28 -2.86
CA ILE A 39 8.65 -19.33 -1.67
C ILE A 39 9.44 -20.63 -1.55
N ASP A 40 8.93 -21.74 -2.03
CA ASP A 40 9.47 -23.08 -1.75
C ASP A 40 10.96 -23.25 -2.14
N ASP A 41 11.39 -22.57 -3.18
CA ASP A 41 12.77 -22.59 -3.69
C ASP A 41 13.45 -21.21 -3.66
N ALA A 42 12.89 -20.25 -2.95
CA ALA A 42 13.39 -18.88 -2.92
C ALA A 42 14.63 -18.73 -2.03
N ASP A 43 15.66 -18.07 -2.55
CA ASP A 43 16.80 -17.62 -1.73
C ASP A 43 16.47 -16.37 -0.92
N VAL A 44 15.63 -15.50 -1.48
CA VAL A 44 15.21 -14.25 -0.85
C VAL A 44 13.70 -14.00 -1.05
N ALA A 45 13.13 -13.23 -0.16
CA ALA A 45 11.72 -12.89 -0.22
C ALA A 45 11.46 -11.40 0.00
N VAL A 46 10.27 -10.96 -0.39
CA VAL A 46 9.68 -9.71 0.08
C VAL A 46 8.37 -10.00 0.81
N VAL A 47 8.08 -9.22 1.85
CA VAL A 47 6.80 -9.27 2.57
C VAL A 47 6.08 -7.96 2.34
N LEU A 48 4.92 -8.02 1.73
CA LEU A 48 4.12 -6.85 1.36
C LEU A 48 2.63 -7.14 1.56
N LEU A 49 1.82 -6.09 1.60
CA LEU A 49 0.38 -6.16 1.76
C LEU A 49 -0.34 -5.66 0.51
N ASN A 50 -1.51 -6.24 0.23
CA ASN A 50 -2.47 -5.78 -0.77
C ASN A 50 -1.84 -5.59 -2.17
N SER A 51 -2.16 -4.49 -2.87
CA SER A 51 -1.71 -4.23 -4.23
C SER A 51 -0.20 -4.24 -4.43
N ALA A 52 0.58 -3.83 -3.43
CA ALA A 52 2.04 -3.88 -3.51
C ALA A 52 2.56 -5.33 -3.57
N ALA A 53 1.88 -6.26 -2.90
CA ALA A 53 2.22 -7.68 -2.99
C ALA A 53 1.94 -8.23 -4.41
N GLU A 54 0.84 -7.82 -5.03
CA GLU A 54 0.52 -8.24 -6.42
C GLU A 54 1.56 -7.68 -7.41
N THR A 55 1.93 -6.41 -7.30
CA THR A 55 3.03 -5.83 -8.08
C THR A 55 4.35 -6.60 -7.87
N ALA A 56 4.63 -7.00 -6.64
CA ALA A 56 5.84 -7.76 -6.33
C ALA A 56 5.79 -9.19 -6.88
N LYS A 57 4.62 -9.83 -6.99
CA LYS A 57 4.48 -11.16 -7.63
C LYS A 57 4.83 -11.11 -9.11
N GLU A 58 4.32 -10.13 -9.85
CA GLU A 58 4.68 -9.90 -11.26
C GLU A 58 6.19 -9.66 -11.41
N THR A 59 6.75 -8.79 -10.58
CA THR A 59 8.19 -8.51 -10.56
C THR A 59 9.01 -9.78 -10.21
N ALA A 60 8.50 -10.61 -9.30
CA ALA A 60 9.15 -11.87 -8.96
C ALA A 60 9.21 -12.84 -10.15
N ASP A 61 8.13 -12.93 -10.93
CA ASP A 61 8.12 -13.77 -12.14
C ASP A 61 9.14 -13.28 -13.18
N ASP A 62 9.25 -11.98 -13.39
CA ASP A 62 10.25 -11.38 -14.27
C ASP A 62 11.68 -11.66 -13.80
N LEU A 63 11.95 -11.49 -12.51
CA LEU A 63 13.25 -11.78 -11.92
C LEU A 63 13.59 -13.28 -12.01
N ARG A 64 12.61 -14.15 -11.84
CA ARG A 64 12.78 -15.61 -11.97
C ARG A 64 13.06 -16.02 -13.42
N ALA A 65 12.45 -15.39 -14.39
CA ALA A 65 12.80 -15.57 -15.80
C ALA A 65 14.26 -15.26 -16.10
N HIS A 66 14.87 -14.38 -15.28
CA HIS A 66 16.30 -14.03 -15.31
C HIS A 66 17.15 -14.83 -14.31
N GLY A 67 16.65 -15.97 -13.83
CA GLY A 67 17.40 -16.92 -12.99
C GLY A 67 17.54 -16.52 -11.50
N LYS A 68 16.77 -15.55 -11.02
CA LYS A 68 16.77 -15.15 -9.60
C LYS A 68 15.73 -15.97 -8.83
N ARG A 69 16.15 -16.64 -7.75
CA ARG A 69 15.24 -17.38 -6.88
C ARG A 69 14.64 -16.46 -5.82
N VAL A 70 13.54 -15.82 -6.15
CA VAL A 70 12.85 -14.84 -5.31
C VAL A 70 11.39 -15.26 -5.09
N GLY A 71 10.81 -14.84 -3.95
CA GLY A 71 9.42 -15.12 -3.61
C GLY A 71 8.76 -13.95 -2.87
N VAL A 72 7.43 -14.02 -2.76
CA VAL A 72 6.61 -13.01 -2.10
C VAL A 72 5.77 -13.64 -1.01
N LEU A 73 5.69 -12.99 0.14
CA LEU A 73 4.79 -13.32 1.24
C LEU A 73 3.80 -12.18 1.46
N SER A 74 2.53 -12.51 1.55
CA SER A 74 1.48 -11.54 1.85
C SER A 74 0.49 -12.11 2.87
N PRO A 75 0.44 -11.62 4.11
CA PRO A 75 -0.53 -12.11 5.07
C PRO A 75 -1.93 -11.59 4.75
N ASN A 76 -2.90 -12.51 4.69
CA ASN A 76 -4.33 -12.19 4.60
C ASN A 76 -4.93 -11.98 6.00
N VAL A 77 -4.22 -12.40 7.05
CA VAL A 77 -4.60 -12.21 8.45
C VAL A 77 -3.48 -11.52 9.19
N LEU A 78 -3.78 -10.37 9.83
CA LEU A 78 -2.81 -9.62 10.64
C LEU A 78 -3.04 -9.81 12.16
N ARG A 79 -4.24 -10.19 12.55
CA ARG A 79 -4.60 -10.50 13.95
C ARG A 79 -5.62 -11.64 13.99
N PRO A 80 -5.30 -12.72 14.69
CA PRO A 80 -4.01 -13.03 15.32
C PRO A 80 -2.88 -13.10 14.29
N PHE A 81 -1.66 -12.70 14.68
CA PHE A 81 -0.53 -12.71 13.76
C PHE A 81 -0.10 -14.14 13.40
N PRO A 82 0.06 -14.48 12.11
CA PRO A 82 0.39 -15.85 11.66
C PRO A 82 1.90 -16.13 11.80
N ALA A 83 2.40 -16.07 13.03
CA ALA A 83 3.83 -16.20 13.32
C ALA A 83 4.41 -17.56 12.89
N GLU A 84 3.63 -18.64 13.02
CA GLU A 84 4.07 -19.99 12.65
C GLU A 84 4.23 -20.14 11.14
N GLU A 85 3.28 -19.58 10.36
CA GLU A 85 3.31 -19.58 8.91
C GLU A 85 4.52 -18.81 8.40
N PHE A 86 4.79 -17.63 8.99
CA PHE A 86 5.99 -16.85 8.66
C PHE A 86 7.28 -17.59 9.02
N ARG A 87 7.38 -18.21 10.20
CA ARG A 87 8.56 -19.01 10.58
C ARG A 87 8.84 -20.11 9.56
N ARG A 88 7.80 -20.86 9.19
CA ARG A 88 7.92 -21.97 8.23
C ARG A 88 8.34 -21.46 6.85
N ALA A 89 7.69 -20.42 6.36
CA ALA A 89 7.95 -19.86 5.03
C ALA A 89 9.35 -19.21 4.91
N LEU A 90 9.81 -18.57 5.99
CA LEU A 90 11.10 -17.85 5.98
C LEU A 90 12.30 -18.70 6.40
N ARG A 91 12.10 -19.90 6.92
CA ARG A 91 13.20 -20.78 7.36
C ARG A 91 14.23 -21.07 6.24
N PRO A 92 13.84 -21.37 4.99
CA PRO A 92 14.81 -21.57 3.90
C PRO A 92 15.33 -20.26 3.29
N VAL A 93 14.74 -19.12 3.61
CA VAL A 93 15.02 -17.82 2.99
C VAL A 93 16.22 -17.16 3.68
N LYS A 94 17.23 -16.76 2.91
CA LYS A 94 18.48 -16.14 3.44
C LYS A 94 18.29 -14.69 3.87
N ALA A 95 17.44 -13.95 3.15
CA ALA A 95 17.11 -12.56 3.47
C ALA A 95 15.71 -12.17 3.00
N VAL A 96 15.09 -11.26 3.74
CA VAL A 96 13.73 -10.79 3.47
C VAL A 96 13.65 -9.27 3.62
N THR A 97 13.09 -8.59 2.63
CA THR A 97 12.72 -7.17 2.73
C THR A 97 11.23 -7.07 3.10
N ILE A 98 10.93 -6.39 4.18
CA ILE A 98 9.58 -6.23 4.69
C ILE A 98 9.14 -4.79 4.48
N GLY A 99 8.07 -4.60 3.72
CA GLY A 99 7.51 -3.30 3.43
C GLY A 99 6.30 -2.99 4.30
N ASP A 100 6.35 -1.83 4.94
CA ASP A 100 5.25 -1.27 5.74
C ASP A 100 4.79 0.07 5.16
N ARG A 101 3.48 0.30 5.11
CA ARG A 101 2.91 1.63 4.81
C ARG A 101 2.63 2.45 6.07
N ALA A 102 3.18 2.03 7.19
CA ALA A 102 3.08 2.70 8.48
C ALA A 102 4.41 2.61 9.21
N ASP A 103 4.80 3.68 9.87
CA ASP A 103 5.97 3.70 10.74
C ASP A 103 5.54 3.60 12.21
N SER A 104 6.27 2.80 12.96
CA SER A 104 6.17 2.75 14.43
C SER A 104 7.24 3.66 15.05
N TYR A 105 7.16 4.92 14.80
CA TYR A 105 8.15 5.96 15.11
C TYR A 105 9.01 5.67 16.34
N GLY A 106 10.33 5.57 16.10
CA GLY A 106 11.30 5.24 17.16
C GLY A 106 11.55 3.73 17.38
N ALA A 107 10.84 2.84 16.67
CA ALA A 107 10.99 1.38 16.81
C ALA A 107 11.91 0.73 15.75
N GLY A 108 12.43 1.49 14.79
CA GLY A 108 13.31 0.96 13.74
C GLY A 108 12.63 0.04 12.73
N GLY A 109 11.34 0.25 12.49
CA GLY A 109 10.53 -0.49 11.52
C GLY A 109 9.03 -0.24 11.70
N GLY A 110 8.25 -0.65 10.71
CA GLY A 110 6.79 -0.66 10.79
C GLY A 110 6.26 -1.87 11.56
N ASN A 111 4.96 -1.89 11.80
CA ASN A 111 4.32 -2.93 12.61
C ASN A 111 4.52 -4.34 12.04
N LEU A 112 4.37 -4.51 10.73
CA LEU A 112 4.58 -5.81 10.08
C LEU A 112 6.03 -6.28 10.21
N SER A 113 6.99 -5.37 10.01
CA SER A 113 8.42 -5.67 10.19
C SER A 113 8.76 -6.14 11.60
N LEU A 114 8.18 -5.52 12.62
CA LEU A 114 8.42 -5.90 14.01
C LEU A 114 7.89 -7.29 14.31
N GLU A 115 6.67 -7.61 13.84
CA GLU A 115 6.05 -8.92 14.03
C GLU A 115 6.80 -10.04 13.28
N VAL A 116 7.18 -9.79 12.02
CA VAL A 116 7.95 -10.75 11.22
C VAL A 116 9.34 -11.00 11.83
N ARG A 117 10.03 -9.94 12.26
CA ARG A 117 11.33 -10.08 12.95
C ARG A 117 11.19 -10.87 14.25
N ALA A 118 10.14 -10.63 15.03
CA ALA A 118 9.86 -11.41 16.24
C ALA A 118 9.62 -12.89 15.91
N ALA A 119 8.86 -13.18 14.84
CA ALA A 119 8.63 -14.54 14.39
C ALA A 119 9.94 -15.25 13.95
N ILE A 120 10.82 -14.56 13.21
CA ILE A 120 12.15 -15.08 12.83
C ILE A 120 13.00 -15.34 14.06
N GLN A 121 13.06 -14.39 15.00
CA GLN A 121 13.93 -14.45 16.17
C GLN A 121 13.60 -15.59 17.13
N ILE A 122 12.34 -16.01 17.21
CA ILE A 122 11.89 -17.11 18.07
C ILE A 122 12.32 -18.47 17.51
N ASP A 123 12.56 -18.59 16.21
CA ASP A 123 12.98 -19.83 15.57
C ASP A 123 14.52 -19.92 15.53
N PRO A 124 15.14 -20.77 16.37
CA PRO A 124 16.61 -20.88 16.41
C PRO A 124 17.24 -21.45 15.13
N GLN A 125 16.43 -22.00 14.23
CA GLN A 125 16.87 -22.53 12.93
C GLN A 125 16.70 -21.50 11.79
N ASN A 126 16.23 -20.30 12.09
CA ASN A 126 15.97 -19.28 11.09
C ASN A 126 17.00 -18.14 11.18
N ASP A 127 17.93 -18.14 10.24
CA ASP A 127 19.00 -17.13 10.12
C ASP A 127 18.68 -16.02 9.11
N SER A 128 17.43 -15.92 8.66
CA SER A 128 16.99 -14.97 7.65
C SER A 128 17.31 -13.53 8.06
N LYS A 129 17.95 -12.79 7.16
CA LYS A 129 18.32 -11.37 7.38
C LYS A 129 17.13 -10.49 7.02
N ALA A 130 16.58 -9.77 7.99
CA ALA A 130 15.37 -8.96 7.81
C ALA A 130 15.68 -7.48 7.67
N LEU A 131 15.22 -6.89 6.55
CA LEU A 131 15.27 -5.46 6.25
C LEU A 131 13.87 -4.86 6.35
N SER A 132 13.73 -3.71 6.99
CA SER A 132 12.47 -2.96 7.07
C SER A 132 12.50 -1.77 6.12
N ARG A 133 11.42 -1.59 5.37
CA ARG A 133 11.23 -0.47 4.45
C ARG A 133 9.87 0.17 4.67
N ILE A 134 9.86 1.43 5.06
CA ILE A 134 8.64 2.22 5.10
C ILE A 134 8.42 2.83 3.72
N TYR A 135 7.28 2.54 3.09
CA TYR A 135 6.98 3.00 1.74
C TYR A 135 5.55 3.56 1.63
N GLY A 136 5.28 4.27 0.57
CA GLY A 136 3.92 4.70 0.21
C GLY A 136 3.27 5.68 1.16
N LEU A 137 4.03 6.30 2.10
CA LEU A 137 3.51 7.34 2.97
C LEU A 137 3.14 8.58 2.14
N GLY A 138 2.09 9.28 2.59
CA GLY A 138 1.61 10.47 1.89
C GLY A 138 0.98 10.18 0.52
N GLY A 139 0.49 8.96 0.28
CA GLY A 139 -0.15 8.59 -0.98
C GLY A 139 0.81 8.29 -2.12
N LYS A 140 2.07 8.03 -1.85
CA LYS A 140 3.03 7.62 -2.87
C LYS A 140 2.72 6.21 -3.36
N ASP A 141 2.68 6.05 -4.68
CA ASP A 141 2.46 4.76 -5.32
C ASP A 141 3.64 3.81 -5.15
N PHE A 142 3.40 2.52 -5.40
CA PHE A 142 4.40 1.46 -5.41
C PHE A 142 4.37 0.77 -6.78
N TYR A 143 5.49 0.81 -7.48
CA TYR A 143 5.64 0.29 -8.84
C TYR A 143 6.56 -0.92 -8.89
N ALA A 144 6.65 -1.59 -10.06
CA ALA A 144 7.58 -2.69 -10.29
C ALA A 144 9.03 -2.32 -9.98
N ALA A 145 9.47 -1.11 -10.33
CA ALA A 145 10.82 -0.63 -10.01
C ALA A 145 11.09 -0.53 -8.50
N ASP A 146 10.06 -0.26 -7.68
CA ASP A 146 10.19 -0.27 -6.22
C ASP A 146 10.31 -1.72 -5.70
N ALA A 147 9.52 -2.64 -6.27
CA ALA A 147 9.62 -4.06 -5.96
C ALA A 147 10.99 -4.64 -6.35
N GLU A 148 11.52 -4.29 -7.52
CA GLU A 148 12.89 -4.67 -7.94
C GLU A 148 13.94 -4.21 -6.94
N GLN A 149 13.82 -2.97 -6.43
CA GLN A 149 14.73 -2.47 -5.40
C GLN A 149 14.62 -3.26 -4.09
N PHE A 150 13.40 -3.65 -3.68
CA PHE A 150 13.20 -4.47 -2.48
C PHE A 150 13.86 -5.84 -2.63
N PHE A 151 13.65 -6.50 -3.76
CA PHE A 151 14.35 -7.76 -4.07
C PHE A 151 15.85 -7.58 -4.15
N GLY A 152 16.33 -6.53 -4.81
CA GLY A 152 17.75 -6.22 -4.94
C GLY A 152 18.45 -6.05 -3.58
N GLN A 153 17.78 -5.39 -2.63
CA GLN A 153 18.28 -5.21 -1.26
C GLN A 153 18.33 -6.56 -0.50
N ALA A 154 17.32 -7.40 -0.64
CA ALA A 154 17.32 -8.73 -0.04
C ALA A 154 18.42 -9.61 -0.66
N ILE A 155 18.61 -9.57 -1.98
CA ILE A 155 19.67 -10.31 -2.68
C ILE A 155 21.06 -9.86 -2.18
N ALA A 156 21.31 -8.55 -2.06
CA ALA A 156 22.56 -8.02 -1.55
C ALA A 156 22.83 -8.45 -0.09
N ALA A 157 21.80 -8.45 0.75
CA ALA A 157 21.90 -8.91 2.13
C ALA A 157 22.17 -10.43 2.21
N ALA A 158 21.52 -11.24 1.37
CA ALA A 158 21.76 -12.68 1.29
C ALA A 158 23.18 -13.01 0.82
N GLN A 159 23.70 -12.29 -0.17
CA GLN A 159 25.05 -12.49 -0.71
C GLN A 159 26.15 -12.06 0.26
N SER A 160 25.96 -10.94 0.95
CA SER A 160 26.96 -10.41 1.89
C SER A 160 26.86 -11.04 3.30
N GLY A 161 25.77 -11.72 3.62
CA GLY A 161 25.45 -12.18 4.97
C GLY A 161 25.19 -11.05 5.97
N ARG A 162 25.08 -9.80 5.51
CA ARG A 162 24.94 -8.60 6.34
C ARG A 162 23.77 -7.74 5.88
N VAL A 163 23.12 -7.08 6.83
CA VAL A 163 22.14 -6.02 6.58
C VAL A 163 22.84 -4.68 6.74
N ALA A 164 23.17 -4.03 5.64
CA ALA A 164 23.85 -2.73 5.67
C ALA A 164 22.96 -1.63 6.26
N GLU A 165 21.67 -1.66 5.92
CA GLU A 165 20.68 -0.71 6.38
C GLU A 165 19.42 -1.44 6.87
N PRO A 166 19.33 -1.73 8.20
CA PRO A 166 18.22 -2.51 8.75
C PRO A 166 16.85 -1.85 8.61
N PHE A 167 16.82 -0.52 8.52
CA PHE A 167 15.62 0.29 8.40
C PHE A 167 15.86 1.48 7.47
N ALA A 168 14.92 1.76 6.58
CA ALA A 168 14.92 2.96 5.75
C ALA A 168 13.53 3.38 5.31
N TYR A 169 13.37 4.65 4.99
CA TYR A 169 12.23 5.18 4.26
C TYR A 169 12.50 5.04 2.76
N HIS A 170 11.72 4.20 2.10
CA HIS A 170 11.86 3.98 0.67
C HIS A 170 11.29 5.15 -0.13
N GLY A 171 12.12 5.67 -1.05
CA GLY A 171 11.73 6.79 -1.90
C GLY A 171 11.55 8.12 -1.16
N ALA A 172 11.99 8.22 0.09
CA ALA A 172 12.12 9.50 0.78
C ALA A 172 13.38 10.22 0.29
N THR A 173 13.28 11.53 0.12
CA THR A 173 14.44 12.40 -0.12
C THR A 173 14.78 13.08 1.21
N PRO A 174 15.84 12.66 1.92
CA PRO A 174 16.23 13.32 3.15
C PRO A 174 16.60 14.79 2.86
N GLY A 175 16.06 15.71 3.63
CA GLY A 175 16.61 17.05 3.77
C GLY A 175 16.17 18.11 2.77
N ARG A 176 15.15 17.87 1.95
CA ARG A 176 14.46 18.97 1.25
C ARG A 176 13.16 19.32 1.96
N SER A 177 13.22 20.20 2.94
CA SER A 177 12.11 21.13 3.15
C SER A 177 12.07 22.00 1.90
N ASP A 178 11.37 21.54 0.85
CA ASP A 178 11.23 22.32 -0.36
C ASP A 178 10.29 23.50 -0.08
N SER A 179 10.85 24.55 0.50
CA SER A 179 10.30 25.90 0.44
C SER A 179 10.45 26.52 -0.95
N ARG A 180 10.99 25.79 -1.94
CA ARG A 180 11.03 26.28 -3.32
C ARG A 180 9.68 26.10 -3.97
N PRO A 181 9.14 27.14 -4.64
CA PRO A 181 8.01 26.95 -5.53
C PRO A 181 8.37 25.83 -6.52
N ARG A 182 7.63 24.73 -6.51
CA ARG A 182 7.80 23.70 -7.54
C ARG A 182 7.57 24.39 -8.90
N PRO A 183 8.41 24.11 -9.94
CA PRO A 183 8.13 24.60 -11.28
C PRO A 183 6.67 24.29 -11.57
N GLY A 184 5.92 25.27 -12.02
CA GLY A 184 4.47 25.17 -12.18
C GLY A 184 4.14 23.87 -12.91
N LEU A 185 3.40 22.99 -12.25
CA LEU A 185 2.84 21.83 -12.93
C LEU A 185 2.04 22.36 -14.11
N PRO A 186 2.11 21.72 -15.28
CA PRO A 186 1.35 22.17 -16.42
C PRO A 186 -0.11 22.33 -16.01
N ARG A 187 -0.69 23.51 -16.28
CA ARG A 187 -2.12 23.76 -16.08
C ARG A 187 -2.86 22.74 -16.94
N ILE A 188 -3.63 21.91 -16.27
CA ILE A 188 -4.47 20.93 -16.92
C ILE A 188 -5.57 21.70 -17.63
N THR A 189 -5.69 21.55 -18.92
CA THR A 189 -6.78 22.13 -19.69
C THR A 189 -8.05 21.26 -19.53
N ALA A 190 -9.23 21.89 -19.62
CA ALA A 190 -10.51 21.16 -19.58
C ALA A 190 -10.57 20.04 -20.64
N ALA A 191 -9.88 20.19 -21.78
CA ALA A 191 -9.78 19.16 -22.82
C ALA A 191 -8.93 17.94 -22.41
N GLU A 192 -7.98 18.09 -21.49
CA GLU A 192 -7.17 17.00 -20.96
C GLU A 192 -7.91 16.24 -19.85
N VAL A 193 -8.80 16.92 -19.12
CA VAL A 193 -9.65 16.32 -18.10
C VAL A 193 -10.74 15.45 -18.74
N SER A 194 -11.35 15.91 -19.83
CA SER A 194 -12.45 15.17 -20.49
C SER A 194 -12.02 13.88 -21.20
N ARG A 195 -10.73 13.66 -21.41
CA ARG A 195 -10.20 12.46 -22.08
C ARG A 195 -10.10 11.21 -21.22
N GLY A 196 -10.31 11.31 -19.91
CA GLY A 196 -10.05 10.21 -18.97
C GLY A 196 -11.23 9.79 -18.11
N MET A 197 -12.45 10.24 -18.40
CA MET A 197 -13.58 10.03 -17.49
C MET A 197 -14.54 8.95 -17.99
N ALA A 198 -15.15 8.22 -17.04
CA ALA A 198 -16.27 7.35 -17.35
C ALA A 198 -17.44 8.21 -17.85
N HIS A 199 -17.90 7.94 -19.06
CA HIS A 199 -19.06 8.62 -19.62
C HIS A 199 -20.32 7.92 -19.12
N VAL A 200 -21.12 8.68 -18.36
CA VAL A 200 -22.46 8.23 -17.93
C VAL A 200 -23.48 8.80 -18.91
N HIS A 201 -24.14 7.96 -19.62
CA HIS A 201 -25.21 8.36 -20.54
C HIS A 201 -26.46 7.55 -20.29
N ARG A 202 -27.60 8.09 -20.71
CA ARG A 202 -28.85 7.36 -20.68
C ARG A 202 -29.02 6.55 -21.95
N ASP A 203 -29.10 5.23 -21.82
CA ASP A 203 -29.38 4.34 -22.94
C ASP A 203 -30.76 4.65 -23.52
N ALA A 204 -30.80 5.02 -24.80
CA ALA A 204 -32.04 5.45 -25.46
C ALA A 204 -33.09 4.33 -25.58
N ALA A 205 -32.66 3.05 -25.60
CA ALA A 205 -33.56 1.92 -25.74
C ALA A 205 -34.17 1.46 -24.41
N SER A 206 -33.37 1.47 -23.33
CA SER A 206 -33.80 0.96 -22.01
C SER A 206 -34.16 2.06 -21.01
N GLY A 207 -33.83 3.32 -21.31
CA GLY A 207 -33.96 4.46 -20.38
C GLY A 207 -33.06 4.38 -19.15
N ARG A 208 -32.19 3.37 -19.04
CA ARG A 208 -31.28 3.15 -17.91
C ARG A 208 -30.00 3.93 -18.10
N LEU A 209 -29.38 4.31 -16.99
CA LEU A 209 -28.03 4.87 -17.00
C LEU A 209 -27.04 3.75 -17.36
N LYS A 210 -26.23 3.97 -18.38
CA LYS A 210 -25.08 3.17 -18.74
C LYS A 210 -23.81 3.94 -18.43
N VAL A 211 -22.81 3.22 -17.94
CA VAL A 211 -21.48 3.73 -17.67
C VAL A 211 -20.52 3.08 -18.65
N ASP A 212 -19.95 3.86 -19.56
CA ASP A 212 -18.86 3.39 -20.41
C ASP A 212 -17.57 3.52 -19.60
N LEU A 213 -17.03 2.38 -19.20
CA LEU A 213 -15.78 2.33 -18.42
C LEU A 213 -14.60 2.58 -19.37
N GLU A 214 -13.89 3.66 -19.14
CA GLU A 214 -12.58 3.85 -19.76
C GLU A 214 -11.56 2.85 -19.17
N PRO A 215 -10.60 2.38 -19.97
CA PRO A 215 -9.54 1.51 -19.48
C PRO A 215 -8.79 2.14 -18.30
N LEU A 216 -8.42 1.33 -17.31
CA LEU A 216 -7.79 1.78 -16.06
C LEU A 216 -6.56 2.67 -16.30
N TRP A 217 -5.77 2.35 -17.34
CA TRP A 217 -4.59 3.14 -17.71
C TRP A 217 -4.92 4.57 -18.17
N LYS A 218 -6.10 4.78 -18.76
CA LYS A 218 -6.56 6.14 -19.10
C LYS A 218 -7.01 6.90 -17.86
N MET A 219 -7.60 6.20 -16.87
CA MET A 219 -7.97 6.81 -15.59
C MET A 219 -6.74 7.24 -14.78
N THR A 220 -5.65 6.51 -14.88
CA THR A 220 -4.37 6.88 -14.21
C THR A 220 -3.61 7.99 -14.94
N ALA A 221 -3.92 8.24 -16.21
CA ALA A 221 -3.34 9.35 -16.99
C ALA A 221 -3.99 10.71 -16.70
N VAL A 222 -5.09 10.74 -15.93
CA VAL A 222 -5.73 11.99 -15.52
C VAL A 222 -4.81 12.73 -14.54
N PRO A 223 -4.56 14.02 -14.78
CA PRO A 223 -3.70 14.81 -13.90
C PRO A 223 -4.22 14.83 -12.46
N ASN A 224 -3.38 14.42 -11.55
CA ASN A 224 -3.71 14.27 -10.15
C ASN A 224 -3.95 15.65 -9.50
N ARG A 225 -5.17 15.93 -9.06
CA ARG A 225 -5.57 17.18 -8.38
C ARG A 225 -5.19 17.19 -6.89
N ILE A 226 -4.67 16.08 -6.38
CA ILE A 226 -4.09 15.99 -5.04
C ILE A 226 -2.63 15.59 -5.17
N ALA A 227 -1.74 16.35 -4.59
CA ALA A 227 -0.33 16.01 -4.53
C ALA A 227 -0.09 14.91 -3.48
N PRO A 228 0.85 13.99 -3.71
CA PRO A 228 1.31 13.09 -2.65
C PRO A 228 1.99 13.89 -1.54
N GLY A 229 2.07 13.30 -0.34
CA GLY A 229 2.70 13.94 0.82
C GLY A 229 1.71 14.49 1.87
N HIS A 230 0.44 14.09 1.78
CA HIS A 230 -0.56 14.41 2.81
C HIS A 230 -0.31 13.68 4.13
N GLY A 231 -0.80 14.25 5.24
CA GLY A 231 -0.64 13.70 6.58
C GLY A 231 -1.71 12.67 7.00
N ALA A 232 -2.40 12.03 6.05
CA ALA A 232 -3.46 11.07 6.37
C ALA A 232 -2.91 9.80 7.03
N CYS A 233 -3.72 9.21 7.92
CA CYS A 233 -3.41 7.93 8.53
C CYS A 233 -3.23 6.84 7.47
N PRO A 234 -2.32 5.89 7.66
CA PRO A 234 -2.18 4.73 6.79
C PRO A 234 -3.52 3.99 6.64
N GLY A 235 -3.90 3.68 5.40
CA GLY A 235 -5.18 3.02 5.12
C GLY A 235 -6.43 3.92 5.21
N CYS A 236 -6.26 5.24 5.30
CA CYS A 236 -7.38 6.17 5.33
C CYS A 236 -8.19 6.11 4.03
N GLY A 237 -9.45 5.66 4.10
CA GLY A 237 -10.36 5.56 2.95
C GLY A 237 -10.82 6.92 2.40
N ALA A 238 -10.67 8.01 3.15
CA ALA A 238 -11.09 9.34 2.70
C ALA A 238 -10.29 9.83 1.47
N PHE A 239 -9.00 9.46 1.37
CA PHE A 239 -8.14 9.91 0.27
C PHE A 239 -8.46 9.26 -1.07
N PRO A 240 -8.56 7.93 -1.19
CA PRO A 240 -9.02 7.31 -2.42
C PRO A 240 -10.36 7.86 -2.89
N THR A 241 -11.30 8.08 -1.96
CA THR A 241 -12.61 8.67 -2.27
C THR A 241 -12.47 10.10 -2.80
N LEU A 242 -11.64 10.93 -2.15
CA LEU A 242 -11.40 12.31 -2.58
C LEU A 242 -10.72 12.37 -3.95
N HIS A 243 -9.76 11.47 -4.22
CA HIS A 243 -9.17 11.31 -5.54
C HIS A 243 -10.20 10.96 -6.60
N GLN A 244 -11.08 10.00 -6.33
CA GLN A 244 -12.14 9.62 -7.26
C GLN A 244 -13.08 10.79 -7.53
N ILE A 245 -13.49 11.54 -6.50
CA ILE A 245 -14.35 12.72 -6.64
C ILE A 245 -13.64 13.77 -7.51
N TYR A 246 -12.38 14.07 -7.24
CA TYR A 246 -11.64 15.10 -7.99
C TYR A 246 -11.39 14.71 -9.44
N ASN A 247 -11.25 13.43 -9.71
CA ASN A 247 -11.06 12.91 -11.07
C ASN A 247 -12.32 12.99 -11.94
N VAL A 248 -13.51 13.03 -11.32
CA VAL A 248 -14.78 13.16 -12.06
C VAL A 248 -15.26 14.61 -12.21
N LEU A 249 -14.64 15.55 -11.50
CA LEU A 249 -14.99 16.97 -11.63
C LEU A 249 -14.28 17.58 -12.83
N GLU A 250 -15.05 18.21 -13.71
CA GLU A 250 -14.54 18.92 -14.91
C GLU A 250 -14.36 20.42 -14.66
N GLY A 251 -13.49 21.05 -15.46
CA GLY A 251 -13.29 22.48 -15.46
C GLY A 251 -12.58 23.04 -14.22
N ASP A 252 -12.79 24.32 -13.97
CA ASP A 252 -12.30 25.02 -12.79
C ASP A 252 -13.14 24.66 -11.58
N VAL A 253 -12.51 24.06 -10.59
CA VAL A 253 -13.17 23.57 -9.38
C VAL A 253 -12.68 24.34 -8.17
N VAL A 254 -13.61 24.82 -7.36
CA VAL A 254 -13.35 25.33 -6.01
C VAL A 254 -14.05 24.43 -5.03
N VAL A 255 -13.29 23.86 -4.10
CA VAL A 255 -13.82 22.97 -3.09
C VAL A 255 -13.97 23.68 -1.76
N LEU A 256 -15.16 23.60 -1.17
CA LEU A 256 -15.39 24.08 0.19
C LEU A 256 -15.19 22.89 1.17
N PHE A 257 -14.23 23.05 2.05
CA PHE A 257 -13.98 22.08 3.11
C PHE A 257 -14.52 22.54 4.45
N GLN A 258 -15.29 21.68 5.06
CA GLN A 258 -15.55 21.77 6.47
C GLN A 258 -14.36 21.25 7.27
N THR A 259 -14.18 21.73 8.49
CA THR A 259 -13.15 21.19 9.39
C THR A 259 -13.40 19.70 9.63
N GLY A 260 -12.44 18.90 9.26
CA GLY A 260 -12.47 17.44 9.39
C GLY A 260 -11.14 16.84 8.95
N CYS A 261 -11.01 15.53 9.08
CA CYS A 261 -9.75 14.85 8.75
C CYS A 261 -9.28 15.14 7.32
N ALA A 262 -10.17 15.15 6.34
CA ALA A 262 -9.79 15.42 4.95
C ALA A 262 -9.14 16.79 4.76
N MET A 263 -9.61 17.82 5.47
CA MET A 263 -9.02 19.14 5.44
C MET A 263 -7.70 19.17 6.21
N VAL A 264 -7.68 18.71 7.46
CA VAL A 264 -6.50 18.78 8.33
C VAL A 264 -5.28 18.10 7.72
N VAL A 265 -5.47 16.95 7.08
CA VAL A 265 -4.36 16.15 6.53
C VAL A 265 -3.90 16.62 5.14
N THR A 266 -4.70 17.43 4.45
CA THR A 266 -4.33 18.00 3.13
C THR A 266 -3.77 19.41 3.20
N THR A 267 -3.97 20.13 4.31
CA THR A 267 -3.63 21.55 4.44
C THR A 267 -2.59 21.83 5.51
N GLY A 268 -1.73 20.86 5.81
CA GLY A 268 -0.64 21.03 6.77
C GLY A 268 0.32 22.16 6.35
N TYR A 269 0.56 23.11 7.28
CA TYR A 269 1.53 24.18 7.07
C TYR A 269 2.95 23.57 6.91
N PRO A 270 3.78 24.07 6.00
CA PRO A 270 3.62 25.24 5.10
C PRO A 270 3.08 24.93 3.70
N SER A 271 2.52 23.76 3.48
CA SER A 271 2.10 23.30 2.14
C SER A 271 0.68 22.78 2.14
N THR A 272 0.08 22.75 0.97
CA THR A 272 -1.20 22.07 0.73
C THR A 272 -1.02 20.94 -0.25
N ALA A 273 -1.73 19.83 -0.05
CA ALA A 273 -1.82 18.74 -1.03
C ALA A 273 -2.78 19.05 -2.17
N HIS A 274 -3.62 20.07 -2.06
CA HIS A 274 -4.55 20.45 -3.12
C HIS A 274 -3.84 21.14 -4.28
N ARG A 275 -4.14 20.70 -5.49
CA ARG A 275 -3.73 21.33 -6.76
C ARG A 275 -4.89 22.09 -7.42
N ILE A 276 -5.97 22.28 -6.71
CA ILE A 276 -7.16 23.06 -7.08
C ILE A 276 -7.42 24.09 -5.99
N ASN A 277 -8.22 25.09 -6.32
CA ASN A 277 -8.63 26.09 -5.34
C ASN A 277 -9.51 25.46 -4.27
N TYR A 278 -9.25 25.76 -3.01
CA TYR A 278 -10.11 25.36 -1.92
C TYR A 278 -10.36 26.51 -0.95
N ILE A 279 -11.51 26.50 -0.34
CA ILE A 279 -11.90 27.42 0.72
C ILE A 279 -12.15 26.58 1.98
N HIS A 280 -11.48 26.92 3.05
CA HIS A 280 -11.76 26.38 4.36
C HIS A 280 -12.47 27.43 5.20
N ASN A 281 -13.55 27.03 5.80
CA ASN A 281 -14.28 27.82 6.78
C ASN A 281 -14.57 26.92 8.00
N LEU A 282 -15.23 27.43 9.00
CA LEU A 282 -15.51 26.73 10.26
C LEU A 282 -16.41 25.47 10.06
N PHE A 283 -16.69 24.74 11.14
CA PHE A 283 -17.37 23.44 11.16
C PHE A 283 -18.74 23.36 10.47
N GLN A 284 -19.35 24.44 10.06
CA GLN A 284 -20.75 24.52 9.59
C GLN A 284 -20.94 25.05 8.16
N ASN A 285 -19.97 24.90 7.30
CA ASN A 285 -20.08 25.45 5.94
C ASN A 285 -21.11 24.79 5.03
N GLY A 286 -21.58 23.62 5.36
CA GLY A 286 -22.46 22.87 4.48
C GLY A 286 -23.89 23.42 4.39
N ALA A 287 -24.22 24.48 5.12
CA ALA A 287 -25.56 25.06 5.19
C ALA A 287 -25.61 26.56 4.83
N ALA A 288 -24.49 27.15 4.45
CA ALA A 288 -24.43 28.57 4.08
C ALA A 288 -24.47 28.78 2.56
#